data_b750bde5487bc69c4ea53fad4c0f3cab
#
_entry.id   b750bde5487bc69c4ea53fad4c0f3cab
#
_cell.length_a   1.000
_cell.length_b   1.000
_cell.length_c   1.000
_cell.angle_alpha   90.00
_cell.angle_beta   90.00
_cell.angle_gamma   90.00
#
_symmetry.space_group_name_H-M   'P 1'
#
loop_
_entity.id
_entity.type
_entity.pdbx_description
1 polymer ?
#
loop_
_entity_poly.entity_id
_entity_poly.type
_entity_poly.pdbx_seq_one_letter_code
_entity_poly.pdbx_strand_id
1 'polypeptide(L)'
;MTNLLEEKVRVSYGTAIVLGLIEARHDVAPTTAYLLWDTGCIGSCSFCPRANGNSQTKRLSRIIWPEFSFSQIVSLLSAEPRPFRRVCLQTGFNPEKNETLKEFAGILSNKGMNFSVTLSPSQTKLASELLEIGADHIGIGLDGASPGTYLTHKKKNWETDWPGLLELIRANPGRIEVHLIFGLGDSEEQFCSTISEITMNGGQVSLFALTPVNGGTAPDLSSYRRVQIFRYLNEIKGIKFEDFGFLEGKLTQIKHPFDFVLQLLDQGTCFRTSGCGDCNRPYYNERPGQIFYNFPRPLTPEEFKEALETAEIQTSG
;
A
#
# COMPACT_ATOMS: atom_id res chain seq x y z
N MET A 1 -22.27 -9.00 23.53
CA MET A 1 -21.51 -7.91 22.91
C MET A 1 -20.15 -7.88 23.57
N THR A 2 -19.11 -8.31 22.91
CA THR A 2 -17.73 -8.16 23.37
C THR A 2 -17.47 -6.67 23.52
N ASN A 3 -16.95 -6.24 24.66
CA ASN A 3 -16.59 -4.82 24.81
C ASN A 3 -15.36 -4.57 23.92
N LEU A 4 -15.59 -4.08 22.72
CA LEU A 4 -14.54 -3.88 21.70
C LEU A 4 -13.38 -3.01 22.21
N LEU A 5 -13.64 -2.13 23.17
CA LEU A 5 -12.60 -1.28 23.77
C LEU A 5 -11.59 -2.08 24.62
N GLU A 6 -11.92 -3.29 25.02
CA GLU A 6 -11.01 -4.22 25.71
C GLU A 6 -10.19 -5.08 24.75
N GLU A 7 -10.60 -5.13 23.46
CA GLU A 7 -9.85 -5.82 22.42
C GLU A 7 -8.44 -5.23 22.26
N LYS A 8 -7.54 -6.07 21.78
CA LYS A 8 -6.17 -5.66 21.50
C LYS A 8 -5.98 -5.37 20.03
N VAL A 9 -5.18 -4.35 19.76
CA VAL A 9 -4.75 -3.97 18.43
C VAL A 9 -3.23 -3.89 18.39
N ARG A 10 -2.64 -4.30 17.29
CA ARG A 10 -1.22 -4.12 17.05
C ARG A 10 -0.97 -2.77 16.39
N VAL A 11 0.13 -2.13 16.74
CA VAL A 11 0.51 -0.81 16.25
C VAL A 11 1.89 -0.92 15.60
N SER A 12 2.12 -0.29 14.46
CA SER A 12 3.46 -0.28 13.89
C SER A 12 4.47 0.36 14.84
N TYR A 13 5.71 -0.10 14.81
CA TYR A 13 6.75 0.40 15.72
C TYR A 13 6.90 1.93 15.65
N GLY A 14 6.88 2.51 14.43
CA GLY A 14 6.95 3.96 14.24
C GLY A 14 5.73 4.71 14.80
N THR A 15 4.52 4.14 14.65
CA THR A 15 3.32 4.71 15.26
C THR A 15 3.40 4.67 16.79
N ALA A 16 3.89 3.56 17.36
CA ALA A 16 4.05 3.42 18.82
C ALA A 16 5.04 4.46 19.39
N ILE A 17 6.11 4.79 18.67
CA ILE A 17 7.04 5.85 19.07
C ILE A 17 6.35 7.21 19.10
N VAL A 18 5.63 7.58 18.03
CA VAL A 18 4.92 8.88 17.95
C VAL A 18 3.87 9.02 19.05
N LEU A 19 3.20 7.91 19.42
CA LEU A 19 2.22 7.87 20.50
C LEU A 19 2.86 7.86 21.92
N GLY A 20 4.18 7.85 22.03
CA GLY A 20 4.88 7.79 23.32
C GLY A 20 4.78 6.44 24.03
N LEU A 21 4.37 5.37 23.31
CA LEU A 21 4.24 4.02 23.85
C LEU A 21 5.57 3.25 23.88
N ILE A 22 6.53 3.70 23.09
CA ILE A 22 7.89 3.14 22.98
C ILE A 22 8.87 4.31 22.91
N GLU A 23 9.91 4.26 23.72
CA GLU A 23 11.03 5.21 23.66
C GLU A 23 12.06 4.73 22.62
N ALA A 24 12.09 5.38 21.48
CA ALA A 24 13.10 5.17 20.43
C ALA A 24 13.19 6.42 19.54
N ARG A 25 14.25 6.48 18.72
CA ARG A 25 14.42 7.54 17.72
C ARG A 25 14.04 7.02 16.34
N HIS A 26 13.53 7.92 15.51
CA HIS A 26 13.30 7.68 14.09
C HIS A 26 13.74 8.93 13.30
N ASP A 27 14.34 8.73 12.13
CA ASP A 27 14.79 9.83 11.27
C ASP A 27 13.60 10.47 10.54
N VAL A 28 12.59 9.64 10.21
CA VAL A 28 11.35 10.08 9.58
C VAL A 28 10.16 9.51 10.35
N ALA A 29 9.34 10.40 10.91
CA ALA A 29 8.11 10.01 11.59
C ALA A 29 7.05 9.55 10.58
N PRO A 30 6.21 8.55 10.91
CA PRO A 30 5.03 8.26 10.14
C PRO A 30 4.01 9.41 10.26
N THR A 31 3.40 9.77 9.14
CA THR A 31 2.32 10.78 9.07
C THR A 31 0.93 10.15 9.23
N THR A 32 0.85 8.84 9.06
CA THR A 32 -0.33 8.00 9.25
C THR A 32 -0.12 7.06 10.43
N ALA A 33 -1.12 6.90 11.29
CA ALA A 33 -1.11 5.85 12.32
C ALA A 33 -1.41 4.49 11.67
N TYR A 34 -0.47 3.57 11.70
CA TYR A 34 -0.67 2.22 11.14
C TYR A 34 -1.05 1.26 12.26
N LEU A 35 -2.28 0.78 12.20
CA LEU A 35 -2.84 -0.22 13.10
C LEU A 35 -2.99 -1.56 12.36
N LEU A 36 -2.81 -2.66 13.07
CA LEU A 36 -3.06 -4.00 12.57
C LEU A 36 -4.02 -4.71 13.53
N TRP A 37 -5.22 -4.93 13.07
CA TRP A 37 -6.16 -5.75 13.81
C TRP A 37 -5.97 -7.22 13.44
N ASP A 38 -5.59 -7.99 14.44
CA ASP A 38 -5.26 -9.40 14.26
C ASP A 38 -6.51 -10.27 14.31
N THR A 39 -7.08 -10.50 13.14
CA THR A 39 -8.32 -11.28 13.00
C THR A 39 -8.12 -12.77 12.85
N GLY A 40 -6.87 -13.26 12.91
CA GLY A 40 -6.57 -14.65 12.55
C GLY A 40 -6.77 -14.87 11.05
N CYS A 41 -5.88 -14.31 10.20
CA CYS A 41 -6.00 -14.38 8.74
C CYS A 41 -6.04 -15.83 8.26
N ILE A 42 -7.10 -16.20 7.52
CA ILE A 42 -7.24 -17.53 6.89
C ILE A 42 -6.68 -17.58 5.46
N GLY A 43 -6.11 -16.45 4.99
CA GLY A 43 -5.42 -16.39 3.69
C GLY A 43 -4.12 -17.18 3.67
N SER A 44 -3.74 -17.69 2.49
CA SER A 44 -2.56 -18.53 2.27
C SER A 44 -1.51 -17.86 1.37
N CYS A 45 -1.40 -16.52 1.41
CA CYS A 45 -0.47 -15.77 0.57
C CYS A 45 0.98 -16.20 0.83
N SER A 46 1.71 -16.63 -0.21
CA SER A 46 3.05 -17.21 -0.06
C SER A 46 4.10 -16.22 0.51
N PHE A 47 3.94 -14.93 0.25
CA PHE A 47 4.85 -13.86 0.69
C PHE A 47 4.54 -13.33 2.10
N CYS A 48 3.39 -13.71 2.68
CA CYS A 48 2.92 -13.10 3.92
C CYS A 48 3.31 -13.94 5.16
N PRO A 49 3.99 -13.38 6.17
CA PRO A 49 4.32 -14.11 7.39
C PRO A 49 3.11 -14.52 8.22
N ARG A 50 1.93 -13.95 7.93
CA ARG A 50 0.66 -14.20 8.63
C ARG A 50 -0.23 -15.22 7.93
N ALA A 51 0.23 -15.82 6.85
CA ALA A 51 -0.52 -16.81 6.08
C ALA A 51 -0.92 -18.03 6.93
N ASN A 52 -2.01 -18.71 6.52
CA ASN A 52 -2.48 -19.96 7.14
C ASN A 52 -2.77 -19.83 8.65
N GLY A 53 -3.32 -18.73 9.08
CA GLY A 53 -3.71 -18.52 10.48
C GLY A 53 -2.53 -18.32 11.46
N ASN A 54 -1.34 -18.02 10.96
CA ASN A 54 -0.18 -17.76 11.81
C ASN A 54 -0.35 -16.44 12.59
N SER A 55 -1.22 -16.48 13.62
CA SER A 55 -1.49 -15.35 14.51
C SER A 55 -0.36 -15.10 15.53
N GLN A 56 0.54 -16.04 15.68
CA GLN A 56 1.67 -15.93 16.63
C GLN A 56 2.74 -14.92 16.15
N THR A 57 2.82 -14.66 14.85
CA THR A 57 3.76 -13.67 14.36
C THR A 57 3.36 -12.25 14.75
N LYS A 58 4.28 -11.54 15.38
CA LYS A 58 4.14 -10.10 15.69
C LYS A 58 4.47 -9.21 14.49
N ARG A 59 4.62 -9.79 13.29
CA ARG A 59 5.09 -9.09 12.09
C ARG A 59 4.01 -8.98 11.02
N LEU A 60 4.00 -7.85 10.34
CA LEU A 60 3.44 -7.69 9.01
C LEU A 60 4.58 -7.24 8.11
N SER A 61 4.85 -7.97 7.01
CA SER A 61 6.11 -7.86 6.29
C SER A 61 7.29 -8.04 7.27
N ARG A 62 8.32 -7.23 7.22
CA ARG A 62 9.46 -7.28 8.16
C ARG A 62 9.25 -6.47 9.45
N ILE A 63 8.20 -5.64 9.52
CA ILE A 63 7.95 -4.74 10.64
C ILE A 63 7.32 -5.48 11.82
N ILE A 64 7.81 -5.19 13.03
CA ILE A 64 7.24 -5.67 14.28
C ILE A 64 6.10 -4.72 14.68
N TRP A 65 5.00 -5.31 15.12
CA TRP A 65 3.80 -4.61 15.57
C TRP A 65 3.49 -5.00 17.02
N PRO A 66 3.97 -4.23 18.00
CA PRO A 66 3.61 -4.43 19.40
C PRO A 66 2.11 -4.26 19.64
N GLU A 67 1.60 -4.88 20.69
CA GLU A 67 0.18 -4.99 21.00
C GLU A 67 -0.20 -4.09 22.18
N PHE A 68 -1.31 -3.36 22.03
CA PHE A 68 -1.86 -2.46 23.03
C PHE A 68 -3.38 -2.61 23.11
N SER A 69 -4.04 -2.12 24.18
CA SER A 69 -5.49 -2.09 24.21
C SER A 69 -6.04 -1.09 23.18
N PHE A 70 -7.14 -1.44 22.54
CA PHE A 70 -7.75 -0.56 21.53
C PHE A 70 -8.22 0.77 22.15
N SER A 71 -8.78 0.72 23.37
CA SER A 71 -9.19 1.92 24.10
C SER A 71 -8.03 2.91 24.32
N GLN A 72 -6.85 2.40 24.71
CA GLN A 72 -5.66 3.21 24.89
C GLN A 72 -5.26 3.89 23.57
N ILE A 73 -5.23 3.11 22.48
CA ILE A 73 -4.85 3.63 21.16
C ILE A 73 -5.84 4.69 20.67
N VAL A 74 -7.16 4.43 20.78
CA VAL A 74 -8.19 5.41 20.40
C VAL A 74 -8.06 6.69 21.22
N SER A 75 -7.80 6.60 22.53
CA SER A 75 -7.59 7.76 23.40
C SER A 75 -6.40 8.61 22.93
N LEU A 76 -5.26 7.97 22.69
CA LEU A 76 -4.04 8.67 22.22
C LEU A 76 -4.21 9.29 20.83
N LEU A 77 -4.88 8.59 19.90
CA LEU A 77 -5.16 9.11 18.56
C LEU A 77 -6.15 10.29 18.56
N SER A 78 -7.03 10.36 19.58
CA SER A 78 -8.02 11.43 19.75
C SER A 78 -7.49 12.63 20.53
N ALA A 79 -6.27 12.55 21.09
CA ALA A 79 -5.68 13.64 21.86
C ALA A 79 -5.40 14.86 20.98
N GLU A 80 -5.60 16.06 21.53
CA GLU A 80 -5.31 17.30 20.79
C GLU A 80 -3.97 17.93 21.30
N PRO A 81 -3.09 18.38 20.38
CA PRO A 81 -3.21 18.29 18.92
C PRO A 81 -3.10 16.83 18.44
N ARG A 82 -3.86 16.47 17.40
CA ARG A 82 -3.84 15.09 16.87
C ARG A 82 -2.44 14.70 16.40
N PRO A 83 -1.90 13.56 16.86
CA PRO A 83 -0.54 13.15 16.51
C PRO A 83 -0.41 12.67 15.05
N PHE A 84 -1.53 12.30 14.43
CA PHE A 84 -1.59 11.82 13.04
C PHE A 84 -2.75 12.47 12.28
N ARG A 85 -2.57 12.62 10.98
CA ARG A 85 -3.61 13.14 10.08
C ARG A 85 -4.66 12.10 9.75
N ARG A 86 -4.29 10.81 9.80
CA ARG A 86 -5.18 9.68 9.49
C ARG A 86 -4.77 8.39 10.17
N VAL A 87 -5.65 7.42 10.13
CA VAL A 87 -5.44 6.05 10.61
C VAL A 87 -5.52 5.09 9.42
N CYS A 88 -4.58 4.15 9.31
CA CYS A 88 -4.63 3.04 8.38
C CYS A 88 -4.82 1.74 9.16
N LEU A 89 -6.00 1.13 9.06
CA LEU A 89 -6.33 -0.13 9.71
C LEU A 89 -6.03 -1.30 8.77
N GLN A 90 -4.93 -2.00 9.00
CA GLN A 90 -4.59 -3.23 8.31
C GLN A 90 -5.37 -4.39 8.92
N THR A 91 -5.93 -5.27 8.10
CA THR A 91 -6.68 -6.44 8.57
C THR A 91 -6.17 -7.72 7.92
N GLY A 92 -6.39 -8.86 8.59
CA GLY A 92 -6.31 -10.18 7.96
C GLY A 92 -7.64 -10.54 7.29
N PHE A 93 -7.59 -11.41 6.29
CA PHE A 93 -8.79 -11.97 5.68
C PHE A 93 -9.44 -12.99 6.62
N ASN A 94 -10.54 -12.60 7.25
CA ASN A 94 -11.38 -13.48 8.09
C ASN A 94 -12.84 -12.98 8.07
N PRO A 95 -13.71 -13.59 7.23
CA PRO A 95 -15.11 -13.16 7.10
C PRO A 95 -15.91 -13.19 8.41
N GLU A 96 -15.59 -14.09 9.34
CA GLU A 96 -16.27 -14.18 10.63
C GLU A 96 -16.07 -12.93 11.51
N LYS A 97 -15.10 -12.10 11.16
CA LYS A 97 -14.74 -10.88 11.89
C LYS A 97 -15.26 -9.60 11.21
N ASN A 98 -16.03 -9.71 10.14
CA ASN A 98 -16.51 -8.54 9.38
C ASN A 98 -17.37 -7.61 10.24
N GLU A 99 -18.28 -8.13 11.07
CA GLU A 99 -19.13 -7.29 11.94
C GLU A 99 -18.29 -6.55 12.98
N THR A 100 -17.34 -7.21 13.61
CA THR A 100 -16.43 -6.58 14.57
C THR A 100 -15.58 -5.50 13.87
N LEU A 101 -15.17 -5.71 12.61
CA LEU A 101 -14.43 -4.71 11.83
C LEU A 101 -15.28 -3.46 11.56
N LYS A 102 -16.58 -3.63 11.28
CA LYS A 102 -17.52 -2.49 11.12
C LYS A 102 -17.69 -1.72 12.43
N GLU A 103 -17.74 -2.40 13.58
CA GLU A 103 -17.76 -1.74 14.88
C GLU A 103 -16.49 -0.93 15.15
N PHE A 104 -15.31 -1.46 14.79
CA PHE A 104 -14.03 -0.73 14.83
C PHE A 104 -14.06 0.53 13.99
N ALA A 105 -14.50 0.41 12.74
CA ALA A 105 -14.65 1.52 11.81
C ALA A 105 -15.62 2.58 12.37
N GLY A 106 -16.75 2.15 12.95
CA GLY A 106 -17.72 3.03 13.60
C GLY A 106 -17.12 3.83 14.75
N ILE A 107 -16.24 3.23 15.55
CA ILE A 107 -15.55 3.94 16.63
C ILE A 107 -14.62 5.02 16.07
N LEU A 108 -13.84 4.71 15.03
CA LEU A 108 -12.95 5.70 14.40
C LEU A 108 -13.74 6.84 13.76
N SER A 109 -14.84 6.51 13.05
CA SER A 109 -15.76 7.47 12.44
C SER A 109 -16.38 8.41 13.49
N ASN A 110 -16.92 7.87 14.58
CA ASN A 110 -17.52 8.64 15.67
C ASN A 110 -16.54 9.57 16.39
N LYS A 111 -15.24 9.28 16.32
CA LYS A 111 -14.16 10.14 16.81
C LYS A 111 -13.71 11.19 15.78
N GLY A 112 -14.36 11.25 14.61
CA GLY A 112 -14.01 12.17 13.53
C GLY A 112 -12.61 11.96 12.97
N MET A 113 -12.12 10.73 12.95
CA MET A 113 -10.81 10.38 12.38
C MET A 113 -10.96 10.10 10.88
N ASN A 114 -10.03 10.62 10.07
CA ASN A 114 -9.85 10.13 8.71
C ASN A 114 -9.21 8.76 8.77
N PHE A 115 -9.79 7.75 8.15
CA PHE A 115 -9.22 6.40 8.21
C PHE A 115 -9.46 5.60 6.94
N SER A 116 -8.53 4.71 6.67
CA SER A 116 -8.63 3.68 5.63
C SER A 116 -8.60 2.28 6.24
N VAL A 117 -9.22 1.33 5.55
CA VAL A 117 -9.21 -0.09 5.93
C VAL A 117 -8.67 -0.92 4.79
N THR A 118 -7.78 -1.89 5.07
CA THR A 118 -7.24 -2.80 4.06
C THR A 118 -8.00 -4.11 4.06
N LEU A 119 -8.47 -4.53 2.89
CA LEU A 119 -9.30 -5.72 2.67
C LEU A 119 -8.71 -6.64 1.58
N SER A 120 -9.25 -7.86 1.51
CA SER A 120 -9.01 -8.78 0.41
C SER A 120 -9.89 -8.42 -0.81
N PRO A 121 -9.47 -8.70 -2.06
CA PRO A 121 -10.25 -8.43 -3.27
C PRO A 121 -11.67 -9.04 -3.27
N SER A 122 -11.86 -10.18 -2.60
CA SER A 122 -13.16 -10.83 -2.47
C SER A 122 -14.15 -10.17 -1.49
N GLN A 123 -13.75 -9.07 -0.80
CA GLN A 123 -14.57 -8.40 0.22
C GLN A 123 -15.20 -7.09 -0.30
N THR A 124 -15.62 -7.05 -1.55
CA THR A 124 -16.18 -5.84 -2.20
C THR A 124 -17.41 -5.29 -1.50
N LYS A 125 -18.32 -6.16 -1.04
CA LYS A 125 -19.51 -5.76 -0.27
C LYS A 125 -19.10 -5.08 1.05
N LEU A 126 -18.19 -5.68 1.80
CA LEU A 126 -17.68 -5.09 3.05
C LEU A 126 -16.99 -3.76 2.80
N ALA A 127 -16.27 -3.62 1.67
CA ALA A 127 -15.65 -2.36 1.27
C ALA A 127 -16.69 -1.23 1.16
N SER A 128 -17.81 -1.48 0.46
CA SER A 128 -18.90 -0.51 0.34
C SER A 128 -19.52 -0.16 1.70
N GLU A 129 -19.80 -1.16 2.53
CA GLU A 129 -20.33 -0.94 3.89
C GLU A 129 -19.40 -0.09 4.76
N LEU A 130 -18.07 -0.30 4.67
CA LEU A 130 -17.09 0.49 5.43
C LEU A 130 -16.98 1.94 4.91
N LEU A 131 -17.14 2.17 3.60
CA LEU A 131 -17.21 3.51 3.03
C LEU A 131 -18.46 4.27 3.52
N GLU A 132 -19.60 3.57 3.68
CA GLU A 132 -20.84 4.14 4.25
C GLU A 132 -20.69 4.47 5.74
N ILE A 133 -19.94 3.66 6.50
CA ILE A 133 -19.63 3.90 7.92
C ILE A 133 -18.73 5.13 8.10
N GLY A 134 -17.97 5.51 7.07
CA GLY A 134 -17.14 6.72 7.10
C GLY A 134 -15.65 6.50 6.83
N ALA A 135 -15.23 5.32 6.37
CA ALA A 135 -13.88 5.16 5.85
C ALA A 135 -13.70 6.11 4.63
N ASP A 136 -12.62 6.87 4.61
CA ASP A 136 -12.34 7.76 3.47
C ASP A 136 -11.76 6.99 2.27
N HIS A 137 -10.97 5.95 2.52
CA HIS A 137 -10.41 5.06 1.50
C HIS A 137 -10.50 3.59 1.94
N ILE A 138 -10.58 2.71 0.94
CA ILE A 138 -10.41 1.26 1.14
C ILE A 138 -9.18 0.81 0.34
N GLY A 139 -8.22 0.20 1.04
CA GLY A 139 -7.10 -0.48 0.42
C GLY A 139 -7.48 -1.92 0.05
N ILE A 140 -7.25 -2.33 -1.18
CA ILE A 140 -7.51 -3.71 -1.63
C ILE A 140 -6.18 -4.39 -1.94
N GLY A 141 -5.84 -5.41 -1.17
CA GLY A 141 -4.63 -6.21 -1.35
C GLY A 141 -4.74 -7.17 -2.53
N LEU A 142 -4.62 -6.67 -3.76
CA LEU A 142 -4.52 -7.50 -4.97
C LEU A 142 -3.15 -8.19 -5.01
N ASP A 143 -2.10 -7.46 -4.75
CA ASP A 143 -0.70 -7.85 -4.61
C ASP A 143 -0.05 -8.32 -5.93
N GLY A 144 -0.56 -9.36 -6.62
CA GLY A 144 -0.10 -9.76 -7.95
C GLY A 144 -0.80 -8.98 -9.07
N ALA A 145 -0.09 -8.72 -10.17
CA ALA A 145 -0.58 -7.92 -11.29
C ALA A 145 -0.96 -8.74 -12.53
N SER A 146 -1.01 -10.05 -12.42
CA SER A 146 -1.48 -10.94 -13.48
C SER A 146 -2.21 -12.15 -12.92
N PRO A 147 -3.06 -12.83 -13.72
CA PRO A 147 -3.76 -14.05 -13.29
C PRO A 147 -2.81 -15.13 -12.76
N GLY A 148 -1.66 -15.32 -13.42
CA GLY A 148 -0.67 -16.32 -13.04
C GLY A 148 -0.02 -16.02 -11.70
N THR A 149 0.44 -14.80 -11.50
CA THR A 149 1.07 -14.34 -10.25
C THR A 149 0.05 -14.31 -9.11
N TYR A 150 -1.17 -13.84 -9.38
CA TYR A 150 -2.26 -13.84 -8.42
C TYR A 150 -2.59 -15.23 -7.92
N LEU A 151 -2.79 -16.20 -8.85
CA LEU A 151 -3.03 -17.60 -8.50
C LEU A 151 -1.87 -18.20 -7.71
N THR A 152 -0.63 -17.95 -8.15
CA THR A 152 0.57 -18.53 -7.53
C THR A 152 0.80 -18.00 -6.10
N HIS A 153 0.61 -16.73 -5.87
CA HIS A 153 1.00 -16.08 -4.61
C HIS A 153 -0.16 -15.79 -3.66
N LYS A 154 -1.36 -15.44 -4.18
CA LYS A 154 -2.56 -15.23 -3.36
C LYS A 154 -3.35 -16.51 -3.14
N LYS A 155 -3.16 -17.53 -4.00
CA LYS A 155 -3.93 -18.78 -4.01
C LYS A 155 -5.44 -18.53 -4.21
N LYS A 156 -5.77 -17.54 -5.05
CA LYS A 156 -7.12 -17.09 -5.37
C LYS A 156 -7.34 -17.04 -6.87
N ASN A 157 -8.60 -16.92 -7.30
CA ASN A 157 -8.98 -16.89 -8.69
C ASN A 157 -9.15 -15.44 -9.17
N TRP A 158 -8.33 -15.04 -10.15
CA TRP A 158 -8.37 -13.72 -10.79
C TRP A 158 -9.72 -13.45 -11.47
N GLU A 159 -10.23 -14.44 -12.24
CA GLU A 159 -11.46 -14.28 -13.00
C GLU A 159 -12.69 -14.02 -12.12
N THR A 160 -12.61 -14.39 -10.85
CA THR A 160 -13.64 -14.13 -9.85
C THR A 160 -13.44 -12.77 -9.18
N ASP A 161 -12.22 -12.46 -8.77
CA ASP A 161 -11.94 -11.28 -7.90
C ASP A 161 -11.76 -9.98 -8.69
N TRP A 162 -11.13 -10.06 -9.89
CA TRP A 162 -10.80 -8.89 -10.69
C TRP A 162 -12.03 -8.11 -11.21
N PRO A 163 -13.05 -8.73 -11.81
CA PRO A 163 -14.24 -8.01 -12.27
C PRO A 163 -14.96 -7.28 -11.13
N GLY A 164 -15.12 -7.94 -9.98
CA GLY A 164 -15.76 -7.35 -8.81
C GLY A 164 -14.95 -6.18 -8.23
N LEU A 165 -13.61 -6.24 -8.27
CA LEU A 165 -12.75 -5.14 -7.89
C LEU A 165 -12.91 -3.94 -8.83
N LEU A 166 -12.95 -4.15 -10.14
CA LEU A 166 -13.17 -3.07 -11.11
C LEU A 166 -14.56 -2.41 -10.94
N GLU A 167 -15.59 -3.21 -10.65
CA GLU A 167 -16.92 -2.67 -10.33
C GLU A 167 -16.89 -1.81 -9.07
N LEU A 168 -16.22 -2.26 -8.01
CA LEU A 168 -16.05 -1.49 -6.77
C LEU A 168 -15.32 -0.17 -7.03
N ILE A 169 -14.26 -0.19 -7.84
CA ILE A 169 -13.51 1.02 -8.21
C ILE A 169 -14.40 2.01 -8.95
N ARG A 170 -15.11 1.56 -10.00
CA ARG A 170 -16.04 2.43 -10.78
C ARG A 170 -17.15 3.03 -9.94
N ALA A 171 -17.65 2.27 -8.98
CA ALA A 171 -18.70 2.75 -8.06
C ALA A 171 -18.16 3.79 -7.05
N ASN A 172 -16.84 3.79 -6.78
CA ASN A 172 -16.21 4.62 -5.74
C ASN A 172 -14.91 5.28 -6.25
N PRO A 173 -14.95 6.10 -7.32
CA PRO A 173 -13.74 6.66 -7.92
C PRO A 173 -12.97 7.52 -6.92
N GLY A 174 -11.64 7.35 -6.90
CA GLY A 174 -10.73 8.04 -6.00
C GLY A 174 -10.74 7.56 -4.54
N ARG A 175 -11.59 6.57 -4.18
CA ARG A 175 -11.68 6.04 -2.80
C ARG A 175 -11.19 4.61 -2.66
N ILE A 176 -10.88 3.93 -3.76
CA ILE A 176 -10.33 2.56 -3.76
C ILE A 176 -8.87 2.61 -4.16
N GLU A 177 -8.02 2.13 -3.26
CA GLU A 177 -6.59 2.02 -3.43
C GLU A 177 -6.21 0.55 -3.59
N VAL A 178 -5.60 0.19 -4.72
CA VAL A 178 -5.17 -1.18 -4.98
C VAL A 178 -3.70 -1.33 -4.59
N HIS A 179 -3.42 -2.24 -3.68
CA HIS A 179 -2.07 -2.59 -3.28
C HIS A 179 -1.48 -3.58 -4.29
N LEU A 180 -0.34 -3.25 -4.86
CA LEU A 180 0.43 -4.09 -5.77
C LEU A 180 1.86 -4.26 -5.25
N ILE A 181 2.36 -5.51 -5.28
CA ILE A 181 3.71 -5.87 -4.84
C ILE A 181 4.54 -6.25 -6.07
N PHE A 182 5.46 -5.38 -6.47
CA PHE A 182 6.40 -5.67 -7.54
C PHE A 182 7.51 -6.63 -7.06
N GLY A 183 7.82 -7.63 -7.88
CA GLY A 183 8.81 -8.68 -7.56
C GLY A 183 8.19 -10.06 -7.26
N LEU A 184 6.89 -10.23 -7.42
CA LEU A 184 6.21 -11.53 -7.30
C LEU A 184 6.30 -12.40 -8.57
N GLY A 185 6.87 -11.89 -9.66
CA GLY A 185 7.06 -12.63 -10.91
C GLY A 185 6.36 -12.03 -12.13
N ASP A 186 5.57 -10.97 -11.95
CA ASP A 186 5.02 -10.21 -13.07
C ASP A 186 6.14 -9.49 -13.84
N SER A 187 6.06 -9.42 -15.18
CA SER A 187 6.89 -8.52 -15.95
C SER A 187 6.51 -7.06 -15.70
N GLU A 188 7.41 -6.11 -16.03
CA GLU A 188 7.08 -4.69 -15.91
C GLU A 188 5.87 -4.31 -16.78
N GLU A 189 5.76 -4.88 -17.99
CA GLU A 189 4.65 -4.64 -18.90
C GLU A 189 3.30 -5.11 -18.31
N GLN A 190 3.23 -6.33 -17.78
CA GLN A 190 2.04 -6.85 -17.10
C GLN A 190 1.65 -5.95 -15.92
N PHE A 191 2.64 -5.57 -15.13
CA PHE A 191 2.43 -4.74 -13.95
C PHE A 191 1.93 -3.34 -14.33
N CYS A 192 2.54 -2.71 -15.33
CA CYS A 192 2.12 -1.41 -15.86
C CYS A 192 0.72 -1.46 -16.51
N SER A 193 0.40 -2.53 -17.23
CA SER A 193 -0.93 -2.73 -17.81
C SER A 193 -2.02 -2.77 -16.73
N THR A 194 -1.79 -3.50 -15.65
CA THR A 194 -2.73 -3.56 -14.51
C THR A 194 -2.87 -2.21 -13.79
N ILE A 195 -1.77 -1.46 -13.60
CA ILE A 195 -1.82 -0.09 -13.08
C ILE A 195 -2.71 0.77 -13.96
N SER A 196 -2.51 0.73 -15.29
CA SER A 196 -3.28 1.54 -16.24
C SER A 196 -4.76 1.19 -16.20
N GLU A 197 -5.12 -0.10 -16.10
CA GLU A 197 -6.52 -0.53 -16.02
C GLU A 197 -7.19 -0.06 -14.72
N ILE A 198 -6.50 -0.15 -13.57
CA ILE A 198 -6.98 0.39 -12.29
C ILE A 198 -7.23 1.89 -12.42
N THR A 199 -6.27 2.64 -12.94
CA THR A 199 -6.33 4.09 -13.12
C THR A 199 -7.46 4.53 -14.04
N MET A 200 -7.61 3.86 -15.19
CA MET A 200 -8.70 4.14 -16.15
C MET A 200 -10.09 3.92 -15.57
N ASN A 201 -10.22 3.03 -14.59
CA ASN A 201 -11.47 2.79 -13.88
C ASN A 201 -11.68 3.74 -12.67
N GLY A 202 -10.72 4.64 -12.38
CA GLY A 202 -10.81 5.62 -11.29
C GLY A 202 -10.23 5.16 -9.95
N GLY A 203 -9.47 4.06 -9.94
CA GLY A 203 -8.73 3.58 -8.78
C GLY A 203 -7.37 4.26 -8.60
N GLN A 204 -6.79 4.10 -7.43
CA GLN A 204 -5.43 4.54 -7.10
C GLN A 204 -4.54 3.32 -6.83
N VAL A 205 -3.22 3.46 -6.97
CA VAL A 205 -2.27 2.37 -6.76
C VAL A 205 -1.27 2.67 -5.65
N SER A 206 -1.28 1.82 -4.63
CA SER A 206 -0.19 1.72 -3.66
C SER A 206 0.83 0.70 -4.12
N LEU A 207 2.00 1.18 -4.47
CA LEU A 207 3.11 0.35 -4.95
C LEU A 207 4.02 -0.08 -3.80
N PHE A 208 4.28 -1.39 -3.74
CA PHE A 208 5.20 -2.01 -2.78
C PHE A 208 6.28 -2.80 -3.52
N ALA A 209 7.51 -2.77 -3.01
CA ALA A 209 8.51 -3.74 -3.38
C ALA A 209 8.34 -5.02 -2.55
N LEU A 210 8.54 -6.19 -3.14
CA LEU A 210 8.56 -7.45 -2.39
C LEU A 210 9.63 -7.40 -1.30
N THR A 211 9.20 -7.65 -0.07
CA THR A 211 10.12 -7.82 1.06
C THR A 211 10.29 -9.32 1.31
N PRO A 212 11.48 -9.89 1.15
CA PRO A 212 11.69 -11.34 1.23
C PRO A 212 11.70 -11.84 2.68
N VAL A 213 10.53 -11.91 3.31
CA VAL A 213 10.39 -12.39 4.69
C VAL A 213 10.15 -13.91 4.78
N ASN A 214 9.63 -14.54 3.71
CA ASN A 214 9.36 -15.97 3.61
C ASN A 214 10.19 -16.63 2.50
N GLY A 215 11.39 -16.13 2.24
CA GLY A 215 12.19 -16.50 1.08
C GLY A 215 11.91 -15.59 -0.13
N GLY A 216 12.53 -15.89 -1.27
CA GLY A 216 12.50 -15.04 -2.45
C GLY A 216 13.58 -13.96 -2.44
N THR A 217 13.56 -13.11 -3.44
CA THR A 217 14.53 -12.04 -3.65
C THR A 217 13.78 -10.71 -3.80
N ALA A 218 14.30 -9.65 -3.19
CA ALA A 218 13.80 -8.30 -3.43
C ALA A 218 13.92 -7.97 -4.94
N PRO A 219 13.01 -7.20 -5.52
CA PRO A 219 13.08 -6.84 -6.93
C PRO A 219 14.34 -6.01 -7.20
N ASP A 220 14.80 -6.09 -8.45
CA ASP A 220 15.83 -5.18 -8.95
C ASP A 220 15.38 -3.71 -8.80
N LEU A 221 16.27 -2.86 -8.31
CA LEU A 221 15.94 -1.46 -8.03
C LEU A 221 15.67 -0.68 -9.33
N SER A 222 16.40 -0.96 -10.41
CA SER A 222 16.20 -0.33 -11.71
C SER A 222 14.79 -0.62 -12.25
N SER A 223 14.37 -1.88 -12.21
CA SER A 223 13.02 -2.30 -12.57
C SER A 223 11.94 -1.62 -11.70
N TYR A 224 12.18 -1.55 -10.39
CA TYR A 224 11.25 -0.88 -9.49
C TYR A 224 11.12 0.62 -9.78
N ARG A 225 12.25 1.32 -10.08
CA ARG A 225 12.25 2.73 -10.47
C ARG A 225 11.46 2.99 -11.75
N ARG A 226 11.58 2.12 -12.77
CA ARG A 226 10.78 2.23 -14.00
C ARG A 226 9.30 2.11 -13.73
N VAL A 227 8.89 1.16 -12.90
CA VAL A 227 7.48 0.98 -12.52
C VAL A 227 6.97 2.16 -11.68
N GLN A 228 7.79 2.76 -10.81
CA GLN A 228 7.43 3.98 -10.07
C GLN A 228 7.19 5.17 -11.01
N ILE A 229 8.07 5.36 -12.00
CA ILE A 229 7.92 6.40 -13.02
C ILE A 229 6.64 6.17 -13.83
N PHE A 230 6.43 4.93 -14.33
CA PHE A 230 5.21 4.60 -15.06
C PHE A 230 3.96 4.92 -14.25
N ARG A 231 3.86 4.37 -13.02
CA ARG A 231 2.70 4.60 -12.15
C ARG A 231 2.40 6.09 -11.99
N TYR A 232 3.43 6.88 -11.69
CA TYR A 232 3.26 8.30 -11.46
C TYR A 232 2.81 9.07 -12.70
N LEU A 233 3.44 8.79 -13.84
CA LEU A 233 3.10 9.43 -15.12
C LEU A 233 1.69 9.01 -15.58
N ASN A 234 1.33 7.74 -15.45
CA ASN A 234 0.03 7.23 -15.84
C ASN A 234 -1.09 7.68 -14.89
N GLU A 235 -0.95 7.41 -13.58
CA GLU A 235 -1.99 7.68 -12.57
C GLU A 235 -2.15 9.18 -12.26
N ILE A 236 -1.03 9.91 -12.13
CA ILE A 236 -1.06 11.29 -11.62
C ILE A 236 -0.99 12.32 -12.76
N LYS A 237 -0.29 12.01 -13.84
CA LYS A 237 -0.08 12.95 -14.96
C LYS A 237 -0.93 12.62 -16.19
N GLY A 238 -1.61 11.48 -16.21
CA GLY A 238 -2.52 11.08 -17.28
C GLY A 238 -1.83 10.66 -18.58
N ILE A 239 -0.52 10.33 -18.53
CA ILE A 239 0.21 9.78 -19.69
C ILE A 239 -0.35 8.39 -19.97
N LYS A 240 -0.73 8.13 -21.21
CA LYS A 240 -1.41 6.90 -21.60
C LYS A 240 -0.42 5.73 -21.69
N PHE A 241 -0.92 4.50 -21.54
CA PHE A 241 -0.10 3.28 -21.63
C PHE A 241 0.64 3.18 -22.97
N GLU A 242 0.02 3.61 -24.07
CA GLU A 242 0.56 3.59 -25.44
C GLU A 242 1.79 4.51 -25.62
N ASP A 243 1.95 5.49 -24.74
CA ASP A 243 3.11 6.40 -24.74
C ASP A 243 4.36 5.78 -24.11
N PHE A 244 4.27 4.53 -23.66
CA PHE A 244 5.41 3.77 -23.16
C PHE A 244 5.81 2.67 -24.14
N GLY A 245 7.10 2.36 -24.17
CA GLY A 245 7.67 1.29 -24.99
C GLY A 245 8.18 0.15 -24.13
N PHE A 246 7.78 -1.07 -24.47
CA PHE A 246 8.23 -2.29 -23.80
C PHE A 246 9.02 -3.17 -24.78
N LEU A 247 10.05 -3.83 -24.25
CA LEU A 247 10.83 -4.83 -24.97
C LEU A 247 10.99 -6.06 -24.06
N GLU A 248 10.54 -7.21 -24.52
CA GLU A 248 10.57 -8.46 -23.74
C GLU A 248 9.97 -8.32 -22.33
N GLY A 249 8.89 -7.55 -22.21
CA GLY A 249 8.21 -7.29 -20.95
C GLY A 249 8.87 -6.27 -20.03
N LYS A 250 10.01 -5.69 -20.41
CA LYS A 250 10.72 -4.62 -19.71
C LYS A 250 10.29 -3.26 -20.25
N LEU A 251 10.01 -2.30 -19.39
CA LEU A 251 9.76 -0.91 -19.77
C LEU A 251 11.09 -0.24 -20.18
N THR A 252 11.23 0.14 -21.45
CA THR A 252 12.48 0.65 -21.99
C THR A 252 12.41 2.10 -22.44
N GLN A 253 11.22 2.61 -22.76
CA GLN A 253 11.06 3.93 -23.35
C GLN A 253 9.82 4.67 -22.86
N ILE A 254 9.94 5.99 -22.72
CA ILE A 254 8.83 6.95 -22.65
C ILE A 254 8.85 7.75 -23.94
N LYS A 255 7.76 7.71 -24.73
CA LYS A 255 7.65 8.32 -26.07
C LYS A 255 7.37 9.83 -25.99
N HIS A 256 8.06 10.51 -25.10
CA HIS A 256 8.02 11.97 -24.90
C HIS A 256 9.44 12.53 -24.76
N PRO A 257 9.66 13.83 -25.08
CA PRO A 257 10.96 14.48 -24.88
C PRO A 257 11.43 14.45 -23.42
N PHE A 258 12.73 14.33 -23.20
CA PHE A 258 13.32 14.24 -21.86
C PHE A 258 12.92 15.40 -20.94
N ASP A 259 13.02 16.64 -21.42
CA ASP A 259 12.70 17.83 -20.62
C ASP A 259 11.23 17.85 -20.18
N PHE A 260 10.33 17.40 -21.07
CA PHE A 260 8.91 17.26 -20.75
C PHE A 260 8.68 16.20 -19.64
N VAL A 261 9.31 15.03 -19.78
CA VAL A 261 9.23 13.97 -18.78
C VAL A 261 9.79 14.46 -17.44
N LEU A 262 10.97 15.09 -17.47
CA LEU A 262 11.64 15.60 -16.27
C LEU A 262 10.76 16.60 -15.49
N GLN A 263 10.10 17.49 -16.22
CA GLN A 263 9.13 18.44 -15.65
C GLN A 263 7.97 17.72 -14.92
N LEU A 264 7.45 16.64 -15.53
CA LEU A 264 6.34 15.87 -14.97
C LEU A 264 6.74 15.10 -13.72
N LEU A 265 8.00 14.65 -13.59
CA LEU A 265 8.46 13.85 -12.44
C LEU A 265 8.55 14.63 -11.12
N ASP A 266 8.35 15.96 -11.16
CA ASP A 266 8.16 16.82 -9.99
C ASP A 266 9.20 16.57 -8.88
N GLN A 267 10.46 16.77 -9.22
CA GLN A 267 11.62 16.62 -8.32
C GLN A 267 11.65 15.27 -7.57
N GLY A 268 11.17 14.21 -8.21
CA GLY A 268 11.23 12.86 -7.66
C GLY A 268 10.01 12.43 -6.85
N THR A 269 8.91 13.16 -6.90
CA THR A 269 7.64 12.74 -6.26
C THR A 269 7.22 11.34 -6.71
N CYS A 270 7.55 10.93 -7.95
CA CYS A 270 7.32 9.58 -8.47
C CYS A 270 7.98 8.47 -7.62
N PHE A 271 9.10 8.74 -6.96
CA PHE A 271 9.85 7.77 -6.16
C PHE A 271 9.43 7.73 -4.68
N ARG A 272 8.49 8.60 -4.30
CA ARG A 272 7.95 8.61 -2.94
C ARG A 272 6.90 7.50 -2.74
N THR A 273 6.60 7.25 -1.47
CA THR A 273 5.48 6.37 -1.11
C THR A 273 4.21 6.80 -1.84
N SER A 274 3.56 5.84 -2.51
CA SER A 274 2.28 6.02 -3.20
C SER A 274 1.12 5.49 -2.36
N GLY A 275 -0.11 5.84 -2.72
CA GLY A 275 -1.35 5.43 -2.07
C GLY A 275 -2.11 6.59 -1.47
N CYS A 276 -2.92 6.32 -0.43
CA CYS A 276 -3.76 7.32 0.22
C CYS A 276 -2.99 8.59 0.60
N GLY A 277 -3.64 9.74 0.54
CA GLY A 277 -3.07 11.00 1.00
C GLY A 277 -2.48 10.89 2.42
N ASP A 278 -1.39 11.60 2.66
CA ASP A 278 -0.64 11.57 3.93
C ASP A 278 0.01 10.22 4.30
N CYS A 279 0.08 9.23 3.39
CA CYS A 279 0.75 7.97 3.64
C CYS A 279 2.23 8.04 3.25
N ASN A 280 3.15 7.88 4.23
CA ASN A 280 4.60 7.89 3.95
C ASN A 280 5.31 6.58 4.28
N ARG A 281 4.72 5.66 5.01
CA ARG A 281 5.20 4.31 5.36
C ARG A 281 6.73 4.21 5.57
N PRO A 282 7.33 4.97 6.51
CA PRO A 282 8.78 4.98 6.67
C PRO A 282 9.31 3.57 6.97
N TYR A 283 10.39 3.19 6.29
CA TYR A 283 11.10 1.92 6.51
C TYR A 283 10.25 0.65 6.35
N TYR A 284 9.23 0.68 5.49
CA TYR A 284 8.38 -0.50 5.27
C TYR A 284 9.13 -1.63 4.57
N ASN A 285 9.90 -1.31 3.52
CA ASN A 285 10.70 -2.28 2.78
C ASN A 285 12.15 -2.33 3.29
N GLU A 286 12.71 -1.20 3.73
CA GLU A 286 14.12 -1.00 4.03
C GLU A 286 14.39 -0.91 5.54
N ARG A 287 15.65 -1.10 5.92
CA ARG A 287 16.16 -0.74 7.25
C ARG A 287 16.77 0.66 7.19
N PRO A 288 16.87 1.37 8.31
CA PRO A 288 17.65 2.60 8.38
C PRO A 288 19.05 2.42 7.78
N GLY A 289 19.47 3.37 6.94
CA GLY A 289 20.76 3.33 6.25
C GLY A 289 20.83 2.49 4.98
N GLN A 290 19.72 1.86 4.56
CA GLN A 290 19.63 1.18 3.26
C GLN A 290 19.03 2.12 2.19
N ILE A 291 19.24 1.78 0.92
CA ILE A 291 18.62 2.50 -0.22
C ILE A 291 17.10 2.32 -0.17
N PHE A 292 16.37 3.42 -0.28
CA PHE A 292 14.92 3.39 -0.28
C PHE A 292 14.35 2.86 -1.59
N TYR A 293 13.43 1.91 -1.53
CA TYR A 293 12.51 1.62 -2.61
C TYR A 293 11.46 2.74 -2.74
N ASN A 294 10.86 3.14 -1.63
CA ASN A 294 9.92 4.26 -1.57
C ASN A 294 10.44 5.32 -0.58
N PHE A 295 10.71 6.51 -1.05
CA PHE A 295 11.15 7.59 -0.16
C PHE A 295 9.98 8.06 0.71
N PRO A 296 10.15 8.07 2.05
CA PRO A 296 9.09 8.51 2.97
C PRO A 296 9.01 10.03 3.13
N ARG A 297 9.87 10.79 2.43
CA ARG A 297 10.03 12.25 2.46
C ARG A 297 10.36 12.78 1.06
N PRO A 298 10.35 14.09 0.84
CA PRO A 298 10.93 14.67 -0.37
C PRO A 298 12.39 14.23 -0.56
N LEU A 299 12.78 14.00 -1.79
CA LEU A 299 14.13 13.63 -2.18
C LEU A 299 15.04 14.88 -2.16
N THR A 300 16.33 14.67 -1.91
CA THR A 300 17.33 15.69 -2.25
C THR A 300 17.56 15.72 -3.76
N PRO A 301 18.14 16.78 -4.33
CA PRO A 301 18.48 16.80 -5.75
C PRO A 301 19.39 15.65 -6.18
N GLU A 302 20.33 15.24 -5.31
CA GLU A 302 21.26 14.14 -5.54
C GLU A 302 20.51 12.78 -5.53
N GLU A 303 19.62 12.56 -4.55
CA GLU A 303 18.78 11.37 -4.48
C GLU A 303 17.84 11.25 -5.69
N PHE A 304 17.29 12.38 -6.16
CA PHE A 304 16.45 12.38 -7.36
C PHE A 304 17.25 12.01 -8.60
N LYS A 305 18.42 12.61 -8.77
CA LYS A 305 19.32 12.32 -9.90
C LYS A 305 19.70 10.83 -9.91
N GLU A 306 20.16 10.29 -8.78
CA GLU A 306 20.54 8.89 -8.65
C GLU A 306 19.36 7.93 -8.93
N ALA A 307 18.17 8.24 -8.42
CA ALA A 307 16.98 7.43 -8.64
C ALA A 307 16.53 7.44 -10.12
N LEU A 308 16.67 8.58 -10.80
CA LEU A 308 16.36 8.71 -12.22
C LEU A 308 17.39 7.96 -13.09
N GLU A 309 18.68 8.10 -12.81
CA GLU A 309 19.76 7.38 -13.50
C GLU A 309 19.60 5.85 -13.31
N THR A 310 19.24 5.41 -12.10
CA THR A 310 18.97 3.99 -11.80
C THR A 310 17.84 3.41 -12.62
N ALA A 311 16.85 4.19 -13.04
CA ALA A 311 15.74 3.71 -13.86
C ALA A 311 16.17 3.21 -15.24
N GLU A 312 17.28 3.74 -15.81
CA GLU A 312 17.79 3.35 -17.14
C GLU A 312 16.72 3.37 -18.24
N ILE A 313 15.86 4.39 -18.24
CA ILE A 313 14.74 4.52 -19.18
C ILE A 313 15.08 5.55 -20.27
N GLN A 314 14.78 5.23 -21.52
CA GLN A 314 14.98 6.13 -22.64
C GLN A 314 13.78 7.06 -22.80
N THR A 315 14.03 8.25 -23.34
CA THR A 315 13.00 9.21 -23.77
C THR A 315 13.16 9.48 -25.25
N SER A 316 12.10 9.94 -25.90
CA SER A 316 12.22 10.41 -27.29
C SER A 316 13.06 11.69 -27.35
N GLY A 317 13.96 11.76 -28.29
CA GLY A 317 14.78 12.96 -28.57
C GLY A 317 13.97 14.09 -29.18
#